data_84f335012728703f7cb2b578b68345d1
#
_entry.id   84f335012728703f7cb2b578b68345d1
#
_cell.length_a   1.000
_cell.length_b   1.000
_cell.length_c   1.000
_cell.angle_alpha   90.00
_cell.angle_beta   90.00
_cell.angle_gamma   90.00
#
_symmetry.space_group_name_H-M   'P 1'
#
loop_
_entity.id
_entity.type
_entity.pdbx_description
1 polymer ?
#
loop_
_entity_poly.entity_id
_entity_poly.type
_entity_poly.pdbx_seq_one_letter_code
_entity_poly.pdbx_strand_id
1 'polypeptide(L)'
;MESTIVMINLFGAVALLLFGLAQVKDGVSRAFGARLRTGLATGTRSGLRSFVSGFFATIALQSSTATALMVASFVERELVKPRMAQIVLLGANVGTAVTAWIVATGIAWLSPLVILAGMVLHRSGSSSRQGGGTALIGIGLMLLSLHLLSSATEPMRQSPALGAFIALLDNAWPVALAFSAV
;
A
#
# COMPACT_ATOMS: atom_id res chain seq x y z
N MET A 1 16.91 17.72 -23.95
CA MET A 1 16.95 16.25 -23.86
C MET A 1 16.84 15.74 -22.44
N GLU A 2 17.45 16.38 -21.44
CA GLU A 2 17.37 15.96 -20.04
C GLU A 2 15.93 15.98 -19.49
N SER A 3 15.17 17.04 -19.76
CA SER A 3 13.77 17.14 -19.29
C SER A 3 12.88 16.04 -19.85
N THR A 4 13.08 15.61 -21.10
CA THR A 4 12.32 14.53 -21.73
C THR A 4 12.63 13.18 -21.07
N ILE A 5 13.90 12.94 -20.75
CA ILE A 5 14.34 11.71 -20.06
C ILE A 5 13.75 11.65 -18.63
N VAL A 6 13.76 12.78 -17.91
CA VAL A 6 13.14 12.88 -16.57
C VAL A 6 11.65 12.56 -16.64
N MET A 7 10.91 13.10 -17.62
CA MET A 7 9.48 12.83 -17.80
C MET A 7 9.23 11.34 -18.11
N ILE A 8 10.02 10.75 -19.01
CA ILE A 8 9.91 9.31 -19.33
C ILE A 8 10.16 8.46 -18.08
N ASN A 9 11.19 8.79 -17.30
CA ASN A 9 11.50 8.07 -16.05
C ASN A 9 10.39 8.21 -15.01
N LEU A 10 9.80 9.40 -14.86
CA LEU A 10 8.67 9.64 -13.99
C LEU A 10 7.44 8.79 -14.37
N PHE A 11 7.03 8.84 -15.64
CA PHE A 11 5.90 8.04 -16.12
C PHE A 11 6.19 6.54 -16.02
N GLY A 12 7.42 6.12 -16.32
CA GLY A 12 7.85 4.73 -16.16
C GLY A 12 7.81 4.26 -14.70
N ALA A 13 8.28 5.10 -13.77
CA ALA A 13 8.23 4.81 -12.35
C ALA A 13 6.78 4.70 -11.83
N VAL A 14 5.89 5.61 -12.25
CA VAL A 14 4.46 5.55 -11.89
C VAL A 14 3.81 4.29 -12.47
N ALA A 15 4.07 3.96 -13.73
CA ALA A 15 3.55 2.75 -14.36
C ALA A 15 4.01 1.48 -13.60
N LEU A 16 5.30 1.43 -13.21
CA LEU A 16 5.87 0.34 -12.44
C LEU A 16 5.23 0.23 -11.04
N LEU A 17 4.96 1.38 -10.40
CA LEU A 17 4.25 1.42 -9.10
C LEU A 17 2.85 0.84 -9.20
N LEU A 18 2.08 1.27 -10.19
CA LEU A 18 0.71 0.78 -10.43
C LEU A 18 0.70 -0.71 -10.78
N PHE A 19 1.65 -1.16 -11.59
CA PHE A 19 1.81 -2.57 -11.92
C PHE A 19 2.18 -3.39 -10.69
N GLY A 20 3.14 -2.94 -9.87
CA GLY A 20 3.50 -3.57 -8.60
C GLY A 20 2.31 -3.69 -7.66
N LEU A 21 1.51 -2.63 -7.53
CA LEU A 21 0.28 -2.62 -6.74
C LEU A 21 -0.75 -3.66 -7.23
N ALA A 22 -0.93 -3.77 -8.55
CA ALA A 22 -1.81 -4.79 -9.14
C ALA A 22 -1.30 -6.20 -8.81
N GLN A 23 0.00 -6.45 -8.94
CA GLN A 23 0.61 -7.74 -8.60
C GLN A 23 0.44 -8.11 -7.12
N VAL A 24 0.54 -7.15 -6.20
CA VAL A 24 0.28 -7.41 -4.77
C VAL A 24 -1.17 -7.80 -4.56
N LYS A 25 -2.13 -7.05 -5.09
CA LYS A 25 -3.57 -7.36 -4.98
C LYS A 25 -3.90 -8.74 -5.53
N ASP A 26 -3.42 -9.05 -6.72
CA ASP A 26 -3.65 -10.34 -7.37
C ASP A 26 -2.99 -11.49 -6.61
N GLY A 27 -1.76 -11.30 -6.19
CA GLY A 27 -1.00 -12.30 -5.45
C GLY A 27 -1.64 -12.64 -4.11
N VAL A 28 -2.04 -11.63 -3.35
CA VAL A 28 -2.70 -11.82 -2.05
C VAL A 28 -4.10 -12.42 -2.24
N SER A 29 -4.86 -11.97 -3.23
CA SER A 29 -6.18 -12.52 -3.53
C SER A 29 -6.10 -14.01 -3.86
N ARG A 30 -5.10 -14.43 -4.65
CA ARG A 30 -4.84 -15.85 -4.97
C ARG A 30 -4.37 -16.64 -3.75
N ALA A 31 -3.46 -16.07 -2.94
CA ALA A 31 -2.89 -16.77 -1.80
C ALA A 31 -3.89 -16.98 -0.64
N PHE A 32 -4.68 -15.93 -0.35
CA PHE A 32 -5.43 -15.84 0.90
C PHE A 32 -6.91 -15.46 0.73
N GLY A 33 -7.41 -15.15 -0.47
CA GLY A 33 -8.72 -14.55 -0.69
C GLY A 33 -9.89 -15.25 0.03
N ALA A 34 -9.97 -16.57 -0.05
CA ALA A 34 -11.00 -17.34 0.67
C ALA A 34 -10.79 -17.30 2.19
N ARG A 35 -9.53 -17.41 2.67
CA ARG A 35 -9.20 -17.41 4.09
C ARG A 35 -9.40 -16.04 4.73
N LEU A 36 -9.18 -14.94 3.98
CA LEU A 36 -9.42 -13.58 4.47
C LEU A 36 -10.90 -13.33 4.74
N ARG A 37 -11.78 -13.75 3.84
CA ARG A 37 -13.24 -13.64 4.04
C ARG A 37 -13.70 -14.43 5.26
N THR A 38 -13.26 -15.68 5.38
CA THR A 38 -13.59 -16.52 6.54
C THR A 38 -12.97 -15.96 7.82
N GLY A 39 -11.72 -15.50 7.78
CA GLY A 39 -11.02 -14.90 8.90
C GLY A 39 -11.70 -13.64 9.43
N LEU A 40 -12.18 -12.76 8.54
CA LEU A 40 -12.97 -11.58 8.92
C LEU A 40 -14.31 -11.96 9.55
N ALA A 41 -15.03 -12.94 8.99
CA ALA A 41 -16.32 -13.36 9.50
C ALA A 41 -16.21 -14.07 10.86
N THR A 42 -15.18 -14.91 11.07
CA THR A 42 -14.99 -15.70 12.30
C THR A 42 -14.11 -15.00 13.34
N GLY A 43 -13.21 -14.12 12.91
CA GLY A 43 -12.27 -13.38 13.76
C GLY A 43 -12.91 -12.32 14.65
N THR A 44 -14.18 -11.99 14.43
CA THR A 44 -14.89 -10.90 15.13
C THR A 44 -15.51 -11.29 16.48
N ARG A 45 -15.05 -12.40 17.09
CA ARG A 45 -15.55 -12.88 18.39
C ARG A 45 -15.04 -12.09 19.60
N SER A 46 -13.95 -11.34 19.48
CA SER A 46 -13.40 -10.46 20.53
C SER A 46 -12.80 -9.19 19.91
N GLY A 47 -12.74 -8.10 20.69
CA GLY A 47 -12.21 -6.83 20.20
C GLY A 47 -10.80 -6.93 19.63
N LEU A 48 -9.88 -7.58 20.34
CA LEU A 48 -8.50 -7.75 19.87
C LEU A 48 -8.41 -8.56 18.56
N ARG A 49 -9.18 -9.64 18.46
CA ARG A 49 -9.22 -10.45 17.23
C ARG A 49 -9.82 -9.66 16.07
N SER A 50 -10.86 -8.86 16.32
CA SER A 50 -11.46 -7.97 15.33
C SER A 50 -10.44 -6.94 14.81
N PHE A 51 -9.69 -6.31 15.71
CA PHE A 51 -8.63 -5.37 15.35
C PHE A 51 -7.55 -6.05 14.49
N VAL A 52 -7.01 -7.18 14.95
CA VAL A 52 -5.96 -7.93 14.24
C VAL A 52 -6.45 -8.43 12.88
N SER A 53 -7.71 -8.88 12.79
CA SER A 53 -8.28 -9.31 11.50
C SER A 53 -8.40 -8.15 10.51
N GLY A 54 -8.82 -6.96 10.94
CA GLY A 54 -8.87 -5.75 10.13
C GLY A 54 -7.49 -5.29 9.67
N PHE A 55 -6.53 -5.30 10.59
CA PHE A 55 -5.13 -4.97 10.32
C PHE A 55 -4.55 -5.85 9.21
N PHE A 56 -4.60 -7.15 9.36
CA PHE A 56 -4.05 -8.08 8.36
C PHE A 56 -4.87 -8.09 7.06
N ALA A 57 -6.20 -7.95 7.13
CA ALA A 57 -7.03 -7.87 5.93
C ALA A 57 -6.65 -6.66 5.08
N THR A 58 -6.43 -5.50 5.68
CA THR A 58 -6.07 -4.28 4.95
C THR A 58 -4.66 -4.34 4.37
N ILE A 59 -3.68 -4.86 5.11
CA ILE A 59 -2.34 -5.09 4.57
C ILE A 59 -2.41 -6.05 3.37
N ALA A 60 -3.20 -7.10 3.50
CA ALA A 60 -3.34 -8.10 2.45
C ALA A 60 -4.08 -7.59 1.21
N LEU A 61 -5.16 -6.85 1.39
CA LEU A 61 -5.95 -6.27 0.31
C LEU A 61 -5.34 -4.95 -0.22
N GLN A 62 -4.42 -4.35 0.52
CA GLN A 62 -3.85 -3.02 0.29
C GLN A 62 -4.95 -1.97 0.01
N SER A 63 -6.07 -2.11 0.71
CA SER A 63 -7.23 -1.25 0.53
C SER A 63 -8.11 -1.27 1.80
N SER A 64 -8.06 -0.18 2.55
CA SER A 64 -8.96 0.01 3.69
C SER A 64 -10.42 0.14 3.26
N THR A 65 -10.66 0.75 2.09
CA THR A 65 -12.00 0.85 1.50
C THR A 65 -12.59 -0.53 1.16
N ALA A 66 -11.80 -1.41 0.54
CA ALA A 66 -12.25 -2.77 0.26
C ALA A 66 -12.55 -3.55 1.55
N THR A 67 -11.73 -3.38 2.58
CA THR A 67 -11.96 -3.95 3.90
C THR A 67 -13.25 -3.40 4.52
N ALA A 68 -13.48 -2.08 4.43
CA ALA A 68 -14.67 -1.43 4.96
C ALA A 68 -15.95 -1.93 4.28
N LEU A 69 -15.97 -1.98 2.94
CA LEU A 69 -17.12 -2.48 2.18
C LEU A 69 -17.42 -3.95 2.49
N MET A 70 -16.38 -4.76 2.63
CA MET A 70 -16.55 -6.17 3.01
C MET A 70 -17.15 -6.30 4.41
N VAL A 71 -16.66 -5.52 5.37
CA VAL A 71 -17.16 -5.53 6.75
C VAL A 71 -18.59 -4.98 6.82
N ALA A 72 -18.92 -3.91 6.07
CA ALA A 72 -20.28 -3.39 5.96
C ALA A 72 -21.25 -4.47 5.44
N SER A 73 -20.87 -5.18 4.38
CA SER A 73 -21.66 -6.30 3.84
C SER A 73 -21.85 -7.44 4.87
N PHE A 74 -20.87 -7.67 5.74
CA PHE A 74 -21.01 -8.67 6.80
C PHE A 74 -21.94 -8.20 7.94
N VAL A 75 -21.96 -6.90 8.23
CA VAL A 75 -22.92 -6.31 9.18
C VAL A 75 -24.34 -6.39 8.64
N GLU A 76 -24.56 -6.05 7.36
CA GLU A 76 -25.86 -6.16 6.69
C GLU A 76 -26.41 -7.60 6.71
N ARG A 77 -25.53 -8.58 6.64
CA ARG A 77 -25.89 -10.01 6.69
C ARG A 77 -25.94 -10.57 8.12
N GLU A 78 -25.84 -9.71 9.14
CA GLU A 78 -25.82 -10.08 10.56
C GLU A 78 -24.68 -11.05 10.97
N LEU A 79 -23.65 -11.21 10.11
CA LEU A 79 -22.49 -12.06 10.39
C LEU A 79 -21.53 -11.43 11.40
N VAL A 80 -21.53 -10.10 11.49
CA VAL A 80 -20.63 -9.32 12.36
C VAL A 80 -21.44 -8.23 13.08
N LYS A 81 -21.28 -8.15 14.39
CA LYS A 81 -21.93 -7.09 15.18
C LYS A 81 -21.34 -5.72 14.83
N PRO A 82 -22.15 -4.62 14.75
CA PRO A 82 -21.68 -3.28 14.40
C PRO A 82 -20.48 -2.80 15.23
N ARG A 83 -20.49 -3.07 16.54
CA ARG A 83 -19.37 -2.73 17.43
C ARG A 83 -18.06 -3.42 17.02
N MET A 84 -18.12 -4.68 16.61
CA MET A 84 -16.93 -5.42 16.18
C MET A 84 -16.45 -4.92 14.79
N ALA A 85 -17.39 -4.54 13.92
CA ALA A 85 -17.08 -3.92 12.64
C ALA A 85 -16.27 -2.62 12.80
N GLN A 86 -16.64 -1.75 13.73
CA GLN A 86 -15.86 -0.54 14.05
C GLN A 86 -14.43 -0.88 14.49
N ILE A 87 -14.25 -1.90 15.30
CA ILE A 87 -12.91 -2.33 15.74
C ILE A 87 -12.10 -2.91 14.59
N VAL A 88 -12.73 -3.63 13.64
CA VAL A 88 -12.07 -4.07 12.40
C VAL A 88 -11.60 -2.88 11.59
N LEU A 89 -12.43 -1.83 11.45
CA LEU A 89 -12.05 -0.61 10.70
C LEU A 89 -10.89 0.15 11.38
N LEU A 90 -10.86 0.19 12.72
CA LEU A 90 -9.71 0.75 13.44
C LEU A 90 -8.43 -0.03 13.12
N GLY A 91 -8.49 -1.36 13.12
CA GLY A 91 -7.37 -2.20 12.71
C GLY A 91 -6.96 -1.97 11.26
N ALA A 92 -7.93 -1.80 10.36
CA ALA A 92 -7.70 -1.51 8.96
C ALA A 92 -6.95 -0.18 8.75
N ASN A 93 -7.32 0.86 9.48
CA ASN A 93 -6.65 2.16 9.41
C ASN A 93 -5.20 2.08 9.88
N VAL A 94 -4.95 1.36 10.98
CA VAL A 94 -3.58 1.13 11.46
C VAL A 94 -2.79 0.28 10.44
N GLY A 95 -3.41 -0.73 9.82
CA GLY A 95 -2.79 -1.53 8.75
C GLY A 95 -2.35 -0.67 7.56
N THR A 96 -3.18 0.29 7.14
CA THR A 96 -2.84 1.25 6.09
C THR A 96 -1.67 2.14 6.49
N ALA A 97 -1.68 2.68 7.72
CA ALA A 97 -0.62 3.54 8.23
C ALA A 97 0.72 2.79 8.31
N VAL A 98 0.72 1.54 8.80
CA VAL A 98 1.93 0.71 8.85
C VAL A 98 2.46 0.41 7.45
N THR A 99 1.59 0.12 6.48
CA THR A 99 2.00 -0.10 5.09
C THR A 99 2.66 1.16 4.51
N ALA A 100 2.04 2.33 4.71
CA ALA A 100 2.60 3.60 4.28
C ALA A 100 3.95 3.89 4.95
N TRP A 101 4.07 3.60 6.25
CA TRP A 101 5.31 3.79 6.99
C TRP A 101 6.45 2.88 6.48
N ILE A 102 6.18 1.60 6.22
CA ILE A 102 7.15 0.66 5.63
C ILE A 102 7.64 1.19 4.27
N VAL A 103 6.72 1.68 3.44
CA VAL A 103 7.05 2.26 2.14
C VAL A 103 7.89 3.53 2.27
N ALA A 104 7.59 4.37 3.27
CA ALA A 104 8.30 5.63 3.52
C ALA A 104 9.71 5.47 4.13
N THR A 105 10.01 4.33 4.78
CA THR A 105 11.31 4.11 5.45
C THR A 105 12.51 3.92 4.52
N GLY A 106 12.33 4.07 3.19
CA GLY A 106 13.44 4.08 2.24
C GLY A 106 14.17 2.75 2.07
N ILE A 107 13.55 1.62 2.41
CA ILE A 107 14.09 0.26 2.28
C ILE A 107 14.19 -0.16 0.79
N ALA A 108 14.29 0.81 -0.11
CA ALA A 108 14.29 0.58 -1.55
C ALA A 108 15.49 -0.28 -2.02
N TRP A 109 16.61 -0.24 -1.31
CA TRP A 109 17.78 -1.10 -1.58
C TRP A 109 17.47 -2.61 -1.45
N LEU A 110 16.43 -2.97 -0.71
CA LEU A 110 15.99 -4.36 -0.53
C LEU A 110 15.15 -4.87 -1.71
N SER A 111 14.71 -3.98 -2.63
CA SER A 111 13.82 -4.34 -3.73
C SER A 111 14.31 -5.53 -4.58
N PRO A 112 15.60 -5.65 -4.99
CA PRO A 112 16.05 -6.78 -5.78
C PRO A 112 15.94 -8.12 -5.02
N LEU A 113 16.24 -8.11 -3.72
CA LEU A 113 16.13 -9.32 -2.89
C LEU A 113 14.68 -9.77 -2.73
N VAL A 114 13.75 -8.82 -2.53
CA VAL A 114 12.32 -9.10 -2.42
C VAL A 114 11.78 -9.67 -3.74
N ILE A 115 12.18 -9.10 -4.88
CA ILE A 115 11.79 -9.62 -6.21
C ILE A 115 12.35 -11.03 -6.41
N LEU A 116 13.62 -11.27 -6.09
CA LEU A 116 14.23 -12.57 -6.22
C LEU A 116 13.53 -13.62 -5.35
N ALA A 117 13.29 -13.32 -4.08
CA ALA A 117 12.55 -14.18 -3.16
C ALA A 117 11.13 -14.48 -3.68
N GLY A 118 10.45 -13.46 -4.19
CA GLY A 118 9.14 -13.59 -4.81
C GLY A 118 9.15 -14.50 -6.03
N MET A 119 10.18 -14.38 -6.88
CA MET A 119 10.33 -15.22 -8.07
C MET A 119 10.57 -16.68 -7.72
N VAL A 120 11.43 -16.96 -6.73
CA VAL A 120 11.68 -18.32 -6.22
C VAL A 120 10.38 -18.92 -5.67
N LEU A 121 9.64 -18.15 -4.87
CA LEU A 121 8.38 -18.61 -4.28
C LEU A 121 7.30 -18.81 -5.34
N HIS A 122 7.25 -17.97 -6.38
CA HIS A 122 6.29 -18.08 -7.48
C HIS A 122 6.47 -19.36 -8.29
N ARG A 123 7.71 -19.85 -8.42
CA ARG A 123 7.99 -21.14 -9.10
C ARG A 123 7.57 -22.37 -8.30
N SER A 124 7.21 -22.24 -7.04
CA SER A 124 6.69 -23.34 -6.21
C SER A 124 5.32 -23.80 -6.69
N GLY A 125 5.09 -25.09 -6.88
CA GLY A 125 3.91 -25.66 -7.52
C GLY A 125 2.54 -25.51 -6.79
N SER A 126 2.48 -24.80 -5.64
CA SER A 126 1.25 -24.58 -4.88
C SER A 126 0.65 -23.21 -5.21
N SER A 127 -0.64 -23.13 -5.51
CA SER A 127 -1.39 -21.91 -5.85
C SER A 127 -1.22 -20.81 -4.78
N SER A 128 -1.23 -21.17 -3.49
CA SER A 128 -1.02 -20.20 -2.39
C SER A 128 0.42 -19.65 -2.39
N ARG A 129 1.42 -20.48 -2.68
CA ARG A 129 2.82 -20.02 -2.77
C ARG A 129 3.06 -19.17 -4.00
N GLN A 130 2.46 -19.54 -5.13
CA GLN A 130 2.49 -18.72 -6.36
C GLN A 130 1.89 -17.34 -6.11
N GLY A 131 0.72 -17.29 -5.44
CA GLY A 131 0.11 -16.03 -5.04
C GLY A 131 1.00 -15.21 -4.10
N GLY A 132 1.60 -15.82 -3.08
CA GLY A 132 2.56 -15.17 -2.20
C GLY A 132 3.79 -14.66 -2.94
N GLY A 133 4.32 -15.44 -3.88
CA GLY A 133 5.42 -15.05 -4.75
C GLY A 133 5.08 -13.83 -5.62
N THR A 134 3.90 -13.84 -6.24
CA THR A 134 3.39 -12.69 -7.02
C THR A 134 3.27 -11.43 -6.15
N ALA A 135 2.75 -11.56 -4.93
CA ALA A 135 2.65 -10.45 -4.00
C ALA A 135 4.04 -9.88 -3.61
N LEU A 136 5.01 -10.75 -3.33
CA LEU A 136 6.39 -10.31 -3.04
C LEU A 136 7.04 -9.61 -4.23
N ILE A 137 6.87 -10.13 -5.45
CA ILE A 137 7.34 -9.46 -6.68
C ILE A 137 6.72 -8.06 -6.75
N GLY A 138 5.40 -7.94 -6.55
CA GLY A 138 4.69 -6.67 -6.53
C GLY A 138 5.26 -5.68 -5.51
N ILE A 139 5.51 -6.12 -4.26
CA ILE A 139 6.13 -5.29 -3.22
C ILE A 139 7.51 -4.81 -3.66
N GLY A 140 8.35 -5.70 -4.18
CA GLY A 140 9.68 -5.35 -4.67
C GLY A 140 9.65 -4.34 -5.82
N LEU A 141 8.71 -4.48 -6.76
CA LEU A 141 8.49 -3.53 -7.85
C LEU A 141 8.01 -2.16 -7.33
N MET A 142 7.14 -2.14 -6.32
CA MET A 142 6.71 -0.89 -5.67
C MET A 142 7.90 -0.18 -5.00
N LEU A 143 8.73 -0.90 -4.25
CA LEU A 143 9.92 -0.33 -3.63
C LEU A 143 10.90 0.22 -4.67
N LEU A 144 11.10 -0.51 -5.77
CA LEU A 144 11.95 -0.08 -6.87
C LEU A 144 11.40 1.19 -7.55
N SER A 145 10.09 1.22 -7.80
CA SER A 145 9.45 2.37 -8.44
C SER A 145 9.52 3.63 -7.59
N LEU A 146 9.39 3.50 -6.27
CA LEU A 146 9.54 4.63 -5.34
C LEU A 146 10.98 5.17 -5.34
N HIS A 147 11.97 4.29 -5.43
CA HIS A 147 13.37 4.69 -5.60
C HIS A 147 13.59 5.47 -6.90
N LEU A 148 13.07 4.93 -8.01
CA LEU A 148 13.15 5.60 -9.32
C LEU A 148 12.43 6.96 -9.31
N LEU A 149 11.25 7.04 -8.67
CA LEU A 149 10.49 8.27 -8.52
C LEU A 149 11.26 9.30 -7.70
N SER A 150 11.85 8.90 -6.57
CA SER A 150 12.68 9.76 -5.74
C SER A 150 13.90 10.27 -6.50
N SER A 151 14.61 9.41 -7.23
CA SER A 151 15.76 9.78 -8.02
C SER A 151 15.40 10.72 -9.18
N ALA A 152 14.27 10.49 -9.84
CA ALA A 152 13.80 11.34 -10.93
C ALA A 152 13.36 12.73 -10.47
N THR A 153 12.89 12.86 -9.21
CA THR A 153 12.48 14.14 -8.63
C THR A 153 13.61 14.89 -7.92
N GLU A 154 14.76 14.27 -7.72
CA GLU A 154 15.90 14.87 -7.00
C GLU A 154 16.35 16.22 -7.60
N PRO A 155 16.49 16.39 -8.94
CA PRO A 155 16.86 17.68 -9.53
C PRO A 155 15.82 18.79 -9.24
N MET A 156 14.54 18.42 -9.12
CA MET A 156 13.47 19.36 -8.79
C MET A 156 13.55 19.79 -7.32
N ARG A 157 13.85 18.85 -6.42
CA ARG A 157 13.98 19.10 -4.96
C ARG A 157 15.14 20.02 -4.63
N GLN A 158 16.23 19.95 -5.41
CA GLN A 158 17.40 20.79 -5.25
C GLN A 158 17.30 22.14 -6.01
N SER A 159 16.18 22.39 -6.69
CA SER A 159 15.95 23.62 -7.44
C SER A 159 15.81 24.82 -6.50
N PRO A 160 16.58 25.93 -6.72
CA PRO A 160 16.44 27.16 -5.94
C PRO A 160 15.04 27.76 -5.99
N ALA A 161 14.33 27.56 -7.12
CA ALA A 161 12.96 28.01 -7.30
C ALA A 161 11.98 27.31 -6.34
N LEU A 162 12.14 26.01 -6.10
CA LEU A 162 11.32 25.27 -5.13
C LEU A 162 11.62 25.73 -3.71
N GLY A 163 12.90 25.96 -3.38
CA GLY A 163 13.30 26.50 -2.08
C GLY A 163 12.68 27.88 -1.80
N ALA A 164 12.70 28.78 -2.77
CA ALA A 164 12.07 30.09 -2.69
C ALA A 164 10.53 29.97 -2.56
N PHE A 165 9.90 29.08 -3.28
CA PHE A 165 8.46 28.84 -3.19
C PHE A 165 8.06 28.30 -1.80
N ILE A 166 8.80 27.34 -1.24
CA ILE A 166 8.55 26.80 0.10
C ILE A 166 8.75 27.90 1.16
N ALA A 167 9.76 28.75 1.03
CA ALA A 167 10.00 29.87 1.94
C ALA A 167 8.87 30.91 1.90
N LEU A 168 8.25 31.13 0.73
CA LEU A 168 7.06 31.97 0.59
C LEU A 168 5.83 31.35 1.28
N LEU A 169 5.66 30.03 1.20
CA LEU A 169 4.58 29.32 1.88
C LEU A 169 4.75 29.30 3.39
N ASP A 170 5.97 29.22 3.89
CA ASP A 170 6.27 29.25 5.33
C ASP A 170 5.88 30.60 5.96
N ASN A 171 6.08 31.69 5.20
CA ASN A 171 5.61 33.03 5.61
C ASN A 171 4.09 33.24 5.43
N ALA A 172 3.41 32.42 4.63
CA ALA A 172 1.98 32.51 4.31
C ALA A 172 1.23 31.29 4.85
N TRP A 173 1.39 30.97 6.12
CA TRP A 173 0.78 29.81 6.76
C TRP A 173 -0.72 29.61 6.50
N PRO A 174 -1.59 30.64 6.32
CA PRO A 174 -2.99 30.43 5.98
C PRO A 174 -3.16 29.83 4.57
N VAL A 175 -2.28 30.19 3.64
CA VAL A 175 -2.26 29.65 2.27
C VAL A 175 -1.76 28.21 2.28
N ALA A 176 -0.74 27.89 3.08
CA ALA A 176 -0.25 26.53 3.25
C ALA A 176 -1.33 25.61 3.84
N LEU A 177 -2.13 26.07 4.80
CA LEU A 177 -3.27 25.33 5.33
C LEU A 177 -4.36 25.12 4.28
N ALA A 178 -4.68 26.12 3.46
CA ALA A 178 -5.66 25.98 2.39
C ALA A 178 -5.21 24.92 1.35
N PHE A 179 -3.92 24.88 0.99
CA PHE A 179 -3.36 23.85 0.10
C PHE A 179 -3.32 22.45 0.72
N SER A 180 -3.18 22.34 2.04
CA SER A 180 -3.17 21.04 2.73
C SER A 180 -4.57 20.43 2.90
N ALA A 181 -5.64 21.22 2.71
CA ALA A 181 -7.02 20.79 2.87
C ALA A 181 -7.68 20.29 1.55
N VAL A 182 -6.95 20.38 0.42
CA VAL A 182 -7.36 19.88 -0.90
C VAL A 182 -6.68 18.55 -1.18
#